data_c1c5d6fae1d3cb45a293667c4ae50660
#
_entry.id   c1c5d6fae1d3cb45a293667c4ae50660
#
_cell.length_a   1.000
_cell.length_b   1.000
_cell.length_c   1.000
_cell.angle_alpha   90.00
_cell.angle_beta   90.00
_cell.angle_gamma   90.00
#
_symmetry.space_group_name_H-M   'P 1'
#
loop_
_entity.id
_entity.type
_entity.pdbx_description
1 polymer ?
#
loop_
_entity_poly.entity_id
_entity_poly.type
_entity_poly.pdbx_seq_one_letter_code
_entity_poly.pdbx_strand_id
1 'polypeptide(L)'
;MHKGNEESKALREKIFEYVRVRMDYDPIPLDYPKSEQELFAEAGITLTEQGLGGEQALKLFQDVLAPATISTDHPGFVSFIPNAATEAASLFDLVVSASSIYGGSWLEGSGAVFAENQVLEWFAAEVGLPKGSGGTFVQGGTIGNLSALATARQAHRNNLTQAGINFAGRLAFIASAESHSSLKAAAKMMDVDILLAEPAEDGRLQASSVKSVYDSAAEHSVFAIVATGGTTNFGIVDDLRGIGEFATSSKTWFHIDGAYGLAGVLSNKYKKLFDGSELADSFIVDPHKWLFAPFDACALVYRNPSIARATHTQHGEYLEALNDSGLWNPADYSFGLTRRTRGLPLWFSLATHGIQKYREAIEHNIDVAHEVAALIKTMDHVELVREPELSVVVFERKGWELADYNAWSDKLLRDEIGFVVPSSHKGKPNTRFAIVNPLTSVALLTEILESMK
;
A
#
# COMPACT_ATOMS: atom_id res chain seq x y z
N MET A 1 -14.66 10.92 -32.93
CA MET A 1 -14.05 10.47 -31.70
C MET A 1 -14.67 9.17 -31.18
N HIS A 2 -15.99 9.11 -30.88
CA HIS A 2 -16.61 7.98 -30.16
C HIS A 2 -17.10 6.83 -31.06
N LYS A 3 -17.23 7.02 -32.36
CA LYS A 3 -17.60 5.94 -33.29
C LYS A 3 -16.34 5.24 -33.76
N GLY A 4 -16.33 3.91 -33.68
CA GLY A 4 -15.25 3.10 -34.21
C GLY A 4 -15.18 3.19 -35.72
N ASN A 5 -13.99 3.39 -36.26
CA ASN A 5 -13.66 3.37 -37.68
C ASN A 5 -12.45 2.43 -37.91
N GLU A 6 -11.99 2.30 -39.13
CA GLU A 6 -10.85 1.40 -39.45
C GLU A 6 -9.56 1.84 -38.74
N GLU A 7 -9.32 3.14 -38.58
CA GLU A 7 -8.17 3.68 -37.87
C GLU A 7 -8.22 3.30 -36.38
N SER A 8 -9.39 3.43 -35.72
CA SER A 8 -9.54 3.05 -34.30
C SER A 8 -9.42 1.53 -34.09
N LYS A 9 -9.81 0.72 -35.08
CA LYS A 9 -9.57 -0.74 -35.04
C LYS A 9 -8.09 -1.07 -35.16
N ALA A 10 -7.40 -0.44 -36.13
CA ALA A 10 -5.97 -0.63 -36.30
C ALA A 10 -5.17 -0.19 -35.06
N LEU A 11 -5.52 0.93 -34.45
CA LEU A 11 -4.91 1.40 -33.20
C LEU A 11 -5.13 0.39 -32.06
N ARG A 12 -6.31 -0.20 -31.93
CA ARG A 12 -6.60 -1.22 -30.92
C ARG A 12 -5.67 -2.42 -31.05
N GLU A 13 -5.48 -2.94 -32.26
CA GLU A 13 -4.57 -4.07 -32.50
C GLU A 13 -3.12 -3.72 -32.12
N LYS A 14 -2.66 -2.51 -32.44
CA LYS A 14 -1.33 -2.02 -32.06
C LYS A 14 -1.17 -1.90 -30.54
N ILE A 15 -2.20 -1.42 -29.82
CA ILE A 15 -2.18 -1.35 -28.35
C ILE A 15 -2.11 -2.76 -27.74
N PHE A 16 -2.90 -3.71 -28.24
CA PHE A 16 -2.84 -5.09 -27.76
C PHE A 16 -1.49 -5.74 -28.06
N GLU A 17 -0.90 -5.45 -29.21
CA GLU A 17 0.44 -5.92 -29.54
C GLU A 17 1.49 -5.33 -28.58
N TYR A 18 1.43 -4.04 -28.29
CA TYR A 18 2.29 -3.42 -27.27
C TYR A 18 2.17 -4.11 -25.92
N VAL A 19 0.93 -4.31 -25.44
CA VAL A 19 0.68 -4.97 -24.14
C VAL A 19 1.28 -6.38 -24.13
N ARG A 20 1.05 -7.16 -25.20
CA ARG A 20 1.60 -8.52 -25.33
C ARG A 20 3.13 -8.50 -25.28
N VAL A 21 3.78 -7.66 -26.07
CA VAL A 21 5.25 -7.55 -26.11
C VAL A 21 5.80 -7.12 -24.75
N ARG A 22 5.14 -6.15 -24.05
CA ARG A 22 5.57 -5.70 -22.73
C ARG A 22 5.47 -6.80 -21.66
N MET A 23 4.46 -7.66 -21.76
CA MET A 23 4.27 -8.79 -20.84
C MET A 23 5.24 -9.96 -21.11
N ASP A 24 5.73 -10.08 -22.36
CA ASP A 24 6.69 -11.11 -22.77
C ASP A 24 8.16 -10.73 -22.45
N TYR A 25 8.44 -9.55 -21.89
CA TYR A 25 9.81 -9.16 -21.52
C TYR A 25 10.39 -10.05 -20.42
N ASP A 26 11.58 -10.61 -20.67
CA ASP A 26 12.36 -11.39 -19.70
C ASP A 26 13.86 -11.20 -19.94
N PRO A 27 14.57 -10.42 -19.11
CA PRO A 27 14.03 -9.62 -18.01
C PRO A 27 13.25 -8.38 -18.49
N ILE A 28 12.38 -7.88 -17.62
CA ILE A 28 11.75 -6.56 -17.80
C ILE A 28 12.85 -5.50 -17.75
N PRO A 29 12.95 -4.51 -18.67
CA PRO A 29 13.92 -3.44 -18.57
C PRO A 29 13.63 -2.58 -17.34
N LEU A 30 14.66 -2.15 -16.61
CA LEU A 30 14.52 -1.19 -15.51
C LEU A 30 14.21 0.20 -16.01
N ASP A 31 14.84 0.57 -17.15
CA ASP A 31 14.80 1.92 -17.70
C ASP A 31 15.40 2.98 -16.76
N TYR A 32 15.48 4.23 -17.23
CA TYR A 32 16.13 5.30 -16.49
C TYR A 32 15.37 6.63 -16.62
N PRO A 33 15.15 7.38 -15.53
CA PRO A 33 14.42 8.65 -15.60
C PRO A 33 15.19 9.69 -16.39
N LYS A 34 14.49 10.47 -17.23
CA LYS A 34 15.01 11.60 -17.96
C LYS A 34 14.58 12.93 -17.33
N SER A 35 15.37 13.96 -17.53
CA SER A 35 14.99 15.33 -17.15
C SER A 35 13.86 15.87 -18.04
N GLU A 36 13.14 16.87 -17.55
CA GLU A 36 12.11 17.57 -18.32
C GLU A 36 12.66 18.12 -19.65
N GLN A 37 13.90 18.63 -19.63
CA GLN A 37 14.55 19.19 -20.83
C GLN A 37 14.83 18.12 -21.88
N GLU A 38 15.30 16.95 -21.48
CA GLU A 38 15.52 15.80 -22.39
C GLU A 38 14.20 15.31 -22.96
N LEU A 39 13.15 15.19 -22.13
CA LEU A 39 11.83 14.80 -22.60
C LEU A 39 11.22 15.82 -23.58
N PHE A 40 11.40 17.13 -23.34
CA PHE A 40 10.97 18.15 -24.31
C PHE A 40 11.75 18.11 -25.61
N ALA A 41 13.03 17.79 -25.56
CA ALA A 41 13.86 17.68 -26.77
C ALA A 41 13.46 16.47 -27.63
N GLU A 42 13.09 15.34 -27.00
CA GLU A 42 12.74 14.10 -27.68
C GLU A 42 11.24 14.03 -28.09
N ALA A 43 10.34 14.43 -27.20
CA ALA A 43 8.89 14.31 -27.40
C ALA A 43 8.27 15.58 -28.00
N GLY A 44 8.82 16.76 -27.72
CA GLY A 44 8.24 18.02 -28.12
C GLY A 44 6.87 18.31 -27.46
N ILE A 45 6.07 19.15 -28.12
CA ILE A 45 4.69 19.44 -27.71
C ILE A 45 3.76 18.38 -28.30
N THR A 46 3.15 17.58 -27.46
CA THR A 46 2.30 16.47 -27.86
C THR A 46 0.80 16.82 -27.93
N LEU A 47 0.40 17.84 -27.18
CA LEU A 47 -1.00 18.30 -27.17
C LEU A 47 -1.16 19.45 -28.18
N THR A 48 -1.71 19.15 -29.34
CA THR A 48 -1.92 20.09 -30.45
C THR A 48 -3.40 20.11 -30.84
N GLU A 49 -3.84 21.17 -31.55
CA GLU A 49 -5.24 21.27 -31.99
C GLU A 49 -5.64 20.11 -32.93
N GLN A 50 -4.73 19.61 -33.75
CA GLN A 50 -4.98 18.53 -34.72
C GLN A 50 -4.75 17.14 -34.09
N GLY A 51 -4.02 17.03 -32.97
CA GLY A 51 -3.54 15.76 -32.41
C GLY A 51 -2.40 15.14 -33.23
N LEU A 52 -1.75 14.14 -32.65
CA LEU A 52 -0.67 13.39 -33.30
C LEU A 52 -1.18 12.22 -34.17
N GLY A 53 -2.42 11.79 -33.95
CA GLY A 53 -2.90 10.49 -34.40
C GLY A 53 -2.46 9.33 -33.51
N GLY A 54 -3.27 8.27 -33.44
CA GLY A 54 -3.08 7.20 -32.48
C GLY A 54 -1.78 6.45 -32.63
N GLU A 55 -1.36 6.18 -33.86
CA GLU A 55 -0.11 5.44 -34.14
C GLU A 55 1.14 6.21 -33.70
N GLN A 56 1.21 7.51 -34.03
CA GLN A 56 2.33 8.34 -33.64
C GLN A 56 2.37 8.57 -32.13
N ALA A 57 1.21 8.74 -31.48
CA ALA A 57 1.11 8.87 -30.02
C ALA A 57 1.56 7.59 -29.31
N LEU A 58 1.17 6.41 -29.80
CA LEU A 58 1.63 5.13 -29.24
C LEU A 58 3.12 4.95 -29.44
N LYS A 59 3.64 5.25 -30.65
CA LYS A 59 5.07 5.17 -30.93
C LYS A 59 5.88 6.11 -30.04
N LEU A 60 5.42 7.34 -29.83
CA LEU A 60 6.06 8.29 -28.91
C LEU A 60 6.10 7.75 -27.48
N PHE A 61 5.01 7.14 -27.00
CA PHE A 61 4.99 6.49 -25.70
C PHE A 61 6.02 5.36 -25.62
N GLN A 62 6.04 4.47 -26.61
CA GLN A 62 6.95 3.31 -26.65
C GLN A 62 8.43 3.71 -26.70
N ASP A 63 8.77 4.70 -27.53
CA ASP A 63 10.18 5.01 -27.83
C ASP A 63 10.77 6.06 -26.86
N VAL A 64 9.93 6.88 -26.22
CA VAL A 64 10.41 8.03 -25.43
C VAL A 64 9.90 8.00 -24.00
N LEU A 65 8.58 7.84 -23.77
CA LEU A 65 8.01 8.02 -22.44
C LEU A 65 8.12 6.76 -21.57
N ALA A 66 7.91 5.58 -22.14
CA ALA A 66 8.06 4.33 -21.39
C ALA A 66 9.50 4.12 -20.93
N PRO A 67 10.55 4.26 -21.80
CA PRO A 67 11.95 4.14 -21.36
C PRO A 67 12.44 5.23 -20.41
N ALA A 68 11.66 6.28 -20.19
CA ALA A 68 11.93 7.30 -19.17
C ALA A 68 11.23 7.03 -17.84
N THR A 69 10.66 5.83 -17.68
CA THR A 69 9.87 5.44 -16.49
C THR A 69 10.43 4.16 -15.91
N ILE A 70 10.95 4.21 -14.67
CA ILE A 70 11.50 3.02 -13.99
C ILE A 70 10.40 1.98 -13.80
N SER A 71 10.66 0.74 -14.25
CA SER A 71 9.71 -0.38 -14.17
C SER A 71 9.67 -0.96 -12.75
N THR A 72 8.59 -0.70 -12.01
CA THR A 72 8.44 -1.16 -10.62
C THR A 72 8.26 -2.67 -10.49
N ASP A 73 7.91 -3.35 -11.57
CA ASP A 73 7.74 -4.81 -11.65
C ASP A 73 9.05 -5.55 -12.02
N HIS A 74 10.16 -4.84 -12.23
CA HIS A 74 11.47 -5.47 -12.40
C HIS A 74 11.91 -6.17 -11.09
N PRO A 75 12.43 -7.42 -11.13
CA PRO A 75 12.85 -8.16 -9.95
C PRO A 75 13.93 -7.46 -9.11
N GLY A 76 14.75 -6.61 -9.72
CA GLY A 76 15.78 -5.79 -9.08
C GLY A 76 15.26 -4.44 -8.53
N PHE A 77 13.97 -4.12 -8.71
CA PHE A 77 13.38 -2.96 -8.05
C PHE A 77 13.03 -3.33 -6.61
N VAL A 78 13.94 -3.08 -5.68
CA VAL A 78 13.78 -3.46 -4.26
C VAL A 78 13.74 -2.24 -3.33
N SER A 79 13.41 -1.08 -3.88
CA SER A 79 13.24 0.20 -3.17
C SER A 79 11.78 0.46 -2.81
N PHE A 80 11.54 1.34 -1.86
CA PHE A 80 10.20 1.66 -1.36
C PHE A 80 9.47 0.40 -0.91
N ILE A 81 8.28 0.13 -1.40
CA ILE A 81 7.60 -1.17 -1.46
C ILE A 81 7.01 -1.25 -2.87
N PRO A 82 7.67 -1.94 -3.81
CA PRO A 82 7.31 -1.91 -5.22
C PRO A 82 6.01 -2.67 -5.51
N ASN A 83 5.55 -2.51 -6.75
CA ASN A 83 4.45 -3.27 -7.30
C ASN A 83 4.98 -4.39 -8.21
N ALA A 84 4.50 -5.61 -8.03
CA ALA A 84 4.76 -6.74 -8.91
C ALA A 84 3.44 -7.46 -9.21
N ALA A 85 2.57 -6.80 -10.00
CA ALA A 85 1.25 -7.32 -10.31
C ALA A 85 1.34 -8.64 -11.08
N THR A 86 0.41 -9.57 -10.79
CA THR A 86 0.25 -10.75 -11.64
C THR A 86 -0.24 -10.34 -13.03
N GLU A 87 0.14 -11.09 -14.06
CA GLU A 87 -0.38 -10.88 -15.42
C GLU A 87 -1.91 -10.89 -15.44
N ALA A 88 -2.54 -11.84 -14.73
CA ALA A 88 -3.98 -11.93 -14.62
C ALA A 88 -4.61 -10.65 -14.05
N ALA A 89 -4.02 -10.05 -13.00
CA ALA A 89 -4.51 -8.80 -12.42
C ALA A 89 -4.34 -7.63 -13.40
N SER A 90 -3.19 -7.52 -14.07
CA SER A 90 -2.90 -6.45 -15.03
C SER A 90 -3.83 -6.49 -16.25
N LEU A 91 -4.07 -7.68 -16.82
CA LEU A 91 -5.01 -7.86 -17.93
C LEU A 91 -6.45 -7.59 -17.50
N PHE A 92 -6.84 -7.98 -16.29
CA PHE A 92 -8.18 -7.70 -15.81
C PHE A 92 -8.41 -6.22 -15.50
N ASP A 93 -7.35 -5.47 -15.17
CA ASP A 93 -7.43 -4.01 -15.03
C ASP A 93 -7.79 -3.32 -16.36
N LEU A 94 -7.28 -3.84 -17.49
CA LEU A 94 -7.70 -3.42 -18.82
C LEU A 94 -9.20 -3.72 -19.06
N VAL A 95 -9.68 -4.90 -18.63
CA VAL A 95 -11.11 -5.26 -18.71
C VAL A 95 -11.97 -4.28 -17.90
N VAL A 96 -11.56 -3.94 -16.68
CA VAL A 96 -12.27 -2.95 -15.82
C VAL A 96 -12.36 -1.61 -16.54
N SER A 97 -11.27 -1.14 -17.16
CA SER A 97 -11.26 0.12 -17.91
C SER A 97 -12.14 0.08 -19.14
N ALA A 98 -12.09 -1.02 -19.90
CA ALA A 98 -12.89 -1.20 -21.12
C ALA A 98 -14.41 -1.31 -20.82
N SER A 99 -14.78 -1.79 -19.63
CA SER A 99 -16.17 -1.97 -19.22
C SER A 99 -16.80 -0.72 -18.62
N SER A 100 -16.04 0.36 -18.41
CA SER A 100 -16.52 1.65 -17.86
C SER A 100 -17.32 1.51 -16.55
N ILE A 101 -16.86 0.64 -15.64
CA ILE A 101 -17.58 0.31 -14.40
C ILE A 101 -17.49 1.47 -13.42
N TYR A 102 -18.64 1.96 -12.93
CA TYR A 102 -18.71 2.84 -11.78
C TYR A 102 -18.83 2.01 -10.49
N GLY A 103 -17.90 2.21 -9.57
CA GLY A 103 -17.79 1.40 -8.35
C GLY A 103 -18.31 2.09 -7.08
N GLY A 104 -19.07 3.19 -7.18
CA GLY A 104 -19.51 3.97 -6.02
C GLY A 104 -20.78 3.46 -5.37
N SER A 105 -21.67 2.78 -6.12
CA SER A 105 -22.94 2.31 -5.62
C SER A 105 -23.24 0.88 -6.06
N TRP A 106 -24.10 0.21 -5.28
CA TRP A 106 -24.66 -1.10 -5.65
C TRP A 106 -25.54 -1.01 -6.88
N LEU A 107 -26.35 0.04 -7.00
CA LEU A 107 -27.27 0.22 -8.09
C LEU A 107 -26.58 0.17 -9.46
N GLU A 108 -25.45 0.84 -9.58
CA GLU A 108 -24.74 0.98 -10.87
C GLU A 108 -23.68 -0.12 -11.07
N GLY A 109 -23.13 -0.68 -9.98
CA GLY A 109 -22.01 -1.59 -10.03
C GLY A 109 -22.15 -2.87 -9.21
N SER A 110 -23.36 -3.42 -9.03
CA SER A 110 -23.64 -4.54 -8.14
C SER A 110 -22.70 -5.74 -8.31
N GLY A 111 -22.42 -6.15 -9.55
CA GLY A 111 -21.48 -7.25 -9.82
C GLY A 111 -20.05 -6.97 -9.37
N ALA A 112 -19.58 -5.74 -9.62
CA ALA A 112 -18.25 -5.31 -9.20
C ALA A 112 -18.16 -5.13 -7.68
N VAL A 113 -19.17 -4.51 -7.06
CA VAL A 113 -19.26 -4.34 -5.61
C VAL A 113 -19.31 -5.69 -4.90
N PHE A 114 -20.07 -6.64 -5.43
CA PHE A 114 -20.12 -8.01 -4.91
C PHE A 114 -18.74 -8.68 -4.91
N ALA A 115 -18.00 -8.57 -6.02
CA ALA A 115 -16.68 -9.15 -6.14
C ALA A 115 -15.67 -8.48 -5.20
N GLU A 116 -15.68 -7.15 -5.08
CA GLU A 116 -14.84 -6.41 -4.13
C GLU A 116 -15.17 -6.79 -2.68
N ASN A 117 -16.45 -6.92 -2.32
CA ASN A 117 -16.88 -7.31 -0.98
C ASN A 117 -16.39 -8.72 -0.61
N GLN A 118 -16.38 -9.67 -1.54
CA GLN A 118 -15.82 -11.01 -1.28
C GLN A 118 -14.33 -10.93 -0.86
N VAL A 119 -13.55 -10.06 -1.50
CA VAL A 119 -12.15 -9.86 -1.13
C VAL A 119 -12.02 -9.21 0.24
N LEU A 120 -12.84 -8.20 0.54
CA LEU A 120 -12.82 -7.49 1.83
C LEU A 120 -13.25 -8.41 2.98
N GLU A 121 -14.28 -9.24 2.78
CA GLU A 121 -14.74 -10.25 3.74
C GLU A 121 -13.68 -11.33 3.97
N TRP A 122 -13.00 -11.76 2.91
CA TRP A 122 -11.87 -12.68 3.01
C TRP A 122 -10.73 -12.08 3.84
N PHE A 123 -10.31 -10.84 3.59
CA PHE A 123 -9.30 -10.17 4.39
C PHE A 123 -9.73 -10.04 5.86
N ALA A 124 -10.98 -9.64 6.10
CA ALA A 124 -11.52 -9.57 7.46
C ALA A 124 -11.41 -10.91 8.20
N ALA A 125 -11.71 -12.02 7.52
CA ALA A 125 -11.60 -13.35 8.09
C ALA A 125 -10.15 -13.79 8.34
N GLU A 126 -9.20 -13.47 7.42
CA GLU A 126 -7.78 -13.79 7.60
C GLU A 126 -7.17 -13.02 8.79
N VAL A 127 -7.58 -11.79 9.00
CA VAL A 127 -7.18 -10.95 10.15
C VAL A 127 -7.89 -11.37 11.44
N GLY A 128 -8.97 -12.15 11.35
CA GLY A 128 -9.73 -12.64 12.49
C GLY A 128 -10.85 -11.71 12.96
N LEU A 129 -11.30 -10.77 12.14
CA LEU A 129 -12.44 -9.91 12.45
C LEU A 129 -13.76 -10.71 12.42
N PRO A 130 -14.80 -10.27 13.14
CA PRO A 130 -16.08 -10.96 13.19
C PRO A 130 -16.81 -10.92 11.84
N LYS A 131 -17.71 -11.88 11.62
CA LYS A 131 -18.61 -11.87 10.47
C LYS A 131 -19.42 -10.56 10.42
N GLY A 132 -19.50 -9.96 9.24
CA GLY A 132 -20.14 -8.66 9.02
C GLY A 132 -19.18 -7.49 9.03
N SER A 133 -17.89 -7.74 9.30
CA SER A 133 -16.83 -6.75 9.02
C SER A 133 -16.69 -6.56 7.51
N GLY A 134 -16.33 -5.36 7.08
CA GLY A 134 -16.20 -5.01 5.68
C GLY A 134 -15.81 -3.56 5.48
N GLY A 135 -15.80 -3.07 4.25
CA GLY A 135 -15.32 -1.72 3.97
C GLY A 135 -15.36 -1.38 2.50
N THR A 136 -14.28 -0.84 1.99
CA THR A 136 -14.17 -0.43 0.59
C THR A 136 -12.71 -0.43 0.12
N PHE A 137 -12.48 -0.45 -1.19
CA PHE A 137 -11.17 -0.18 -1.76
C PHE A 137 -10.99 1.31 -2.03
N VAL A 138 -9.83 1.86 -1.64
CA VAL A 138 -9.42 3.25 -1.85
C VAL A 138 -8.11 3.32 -2.64
N GLN A 139 -7.65 4.54 -2.95
CA GLN A 139 -6.48 4.77 -3.83
C GLN A 139 -5.15 4.28 -3.24
N GLY A 140 -5.03 4.21 -1.94
CA GLY A 140 -3.79 3.79 -1.28
C GLY A 140 -3.86 4.02 0.22
N GLY A 141 -2.86 3.52 0.96
CA GLY A 141 -2.82 3.57 2.41
C GLY A 141 -3.01 4.96 3.00
N THR A 142 -2.57 6.02 2.32
CA THR A 142 -2.76 7.41 2.79
C THR A 142 -4.25 7.76 2.91
N ILE A 143 -5.06 7.44 1.90
CA ILE A 143 -6.51 7.69 1.94
C ILE A 143 -7.21 6.69 2.86
N GLY A 144 -6.71 5.46 2.93
CA GLY A 144 -7.20 4.44 3.86
C GLY A 144 -7.04 4.88 5.32
N ASN A 145 -5.84 5.30 5.72
CA ASN A 145 -5.55 5.83 7.05
C ASN A 145 -6.40 7.07 7.36
N LEU A 146 -6.49 8.03 6.43
CA LEU A 146 -7.31 9.23 6.62
C LEU A 146 -8.78 8.88 6.84
N SER A 147 -9.35 7.98 6.03
CA SER A 147 -10.77 7.58 6.14
C SER A 147 -11.03 6.81 7.45
N ALA A 148 -10.14 5.91 7.85
CA ALA A 148 -10.23 5.16 9.10
C ALA A 148 -10.18 6.11 10.32
N LEU A 149 -9.21 7.02 10.34
CA LEU A 149 -9.05 7.98 11.43
C LEU A 149 -10.18 9.03 11.48
N ALA A 150 -10.73 9.44 10.33
CA ALA A 150 -11.92 10.28 10.28
C ALA A 150 -13.14 9.57 10.89
N THR A 151 -13.31 8.28 10.60
CA THR A 151 -14.34 7.42 11.21
C THR A 151 -14.15 7.32 12.72
N ALA A 152 -12.94 7.01 13.18
CA ALA A 152 -12.59 6.92 14.59
C ALA A 152 -12.88 8.23 15.34
N ARG A 153 -12.46 9.37 14.75
CA ARG A 153 -12.72 10.70 15.32
C ARG A 153 -14.21 10.99 15.45
N GLN A 154 -14.99 10.67 14.43
CA GLN A 154 -16.43 10.92 14.47
C GLN A 154 -17.13 10.00 15.49
N ALA A 155 -16.75 8.73 15.55
CA ALA A 155 -17.25 7.80 16.57
C ALA A 155 -16.97 8.30 17.98
N HIS A 156 -15.75 8.78 18.24
CA HIS A 156 -15.35 9.33 19.51
C HIS A 156 -16.17 10.58 19.89
N ARG A 157 -16.36 11.52 18.96
CA ARG A 157 -17.22 12.71 19.17
C ARG A 157 -18.66 12.32 19.51
N ASN A 158 -19.20 11.34 18.80
CA ASN A 158 -20.55 10.84 19.07
C ASN A 158 -20.64 10.25 20.48
N ASN A 159 -19.64 9.48 20.93
CA ASN A 159 -19.59 8.91 22.28
C ASN A 159 -19.51 9.99 23.36
N LEU A 160 -18.69 11.03 23.17
CA LEU A 160 -18.61 12.17 24.08
C LEU A 160 -19.97 12.90 24.19
N THR A 161 -20.61 13.15 23.06
CA THR A 161 -21.93 13.81 23.01
C THR A 161 -23.00 12.99 23.75
N GLN A 162 -23.04 11.67 23.49
CA GLN A 162 -23.99 10.76 24.19
C GLN A 162 -23.74 10.68 25.67
N ALA A 163 -22.48 10.79 26.11
CA ALA A 163 -22.11 10.83 27.53
C ALA A 163 -22.34 12.23 28.19
N GLY A 164 -22.76 13.25 27.43
CA GLY A 164 -22.90 14.62 27.91
C GLY A 164 -21.56 15.30 28.24
N ILE A 165 -20.46 14.81 27.72
CA ILE A 165 -19.11 15.33 27.98
C ILE A 165 -18.79 16.41 26.95
N ASN A 166 -18.58 17.64 27.44
CA ASN A 166 -18.07 18.76 26.64
C ASN A 166 -16.54 18.86 26.86
N PHE A 167 -15.76 18.22 26.03
CA PHE A 167 -14.29 18.27 26.07
C PHE A 167 -13.79 19.52 25.36
N ALA A 168 -13.10 20.41 26.07
CA ALA A 168 -12.59 21.68 25.53
C ALA A 168 -11.15 21.59 24.95
N GLY A 169 -10.46 20.46 25.13
CA GLY A 169 -9.10 20.21 24.63
C GLY A 169 -9.06 19.81 23.17
N ARG A 170 -7.86 19.50 22.69
CA ARG A 170 -7.68 19.03 21.32
C ARG A 170 -7.91 17.50 21.22
N LEU A 171 -8.44 17.08 20.07
CA LEU A 171 -8.51 15.66 19.71
C LEU A 171 -7.14 15.17 19.26
N ALA A 172 -6.77 13.98 19.67
CA ALA A 172 -5.50 13.38 19.28
C ALA A 172 -5.62 11.88 19.02
N PHE A 173 -4.66 11.34 18.29
CA PHE A 173 -4.42 9.90 18.21
C PHE A 173 -2.96 9.58 18.53
N ILE A 174 -2.70 8.36 18.99
CA ILE A 174 -1.36 7.89 19.33
C ILE A 174 -0.83 7.00 18.19
N ALA A 175 0.43 7.19 17.83
CA ALA A 175 1.12 6.33 16.87
C ALA A 175 2.62 6.23 17.20
N SER A 176 3.32 5.27 16.61
CA SER A 176 4.78 5.17 16.72
C SER A 176 5.48 6.41 16.13
N ALA A 177 6.60 6.82 16.73
CA ALA A 177 7.50 7.81 16.14
C ALA A 177 8.04 7.35 14.76
N GLU A 178 8.15 6.04 14.53
CA GLU A 178 8.59 5.40 13.28
C GLU A 178 7.42 5.13 12.30
N SER A 179 6.20 5.58 12.59
CA SER A 179 5.03 5.36 11.75
C SER A 179 5.14 6.10 10.41
N HIS A 180 4.42 5.60 9.41
CA HIS A 180 4.43 6.17 8.06
C HIS A 180 3.94 7.64 8.06
N SER A 181 4.54 8.46 7.19
CA SER A 181 4.24 9.90 7.06
C SER A 181 2.79 10.22 6.74
N SER A 182 2.01 9.28 6.20
CA SER A 182 0.57 9.43 5.96
C SER A 182 -0.23 9.76 7.22
N LEU A 183 0.21 9.28 8.40
CA LEU A 183 -0.46 9.59 9.66
C LEU A 183 -0.28 11.06 10.06
N LYS A 184 0.94 11.62 9.86
CA LYS A 184 1.20 13.06 10.07
C LYS A 184 0.39 13.91 9.07
N ALA A 185 0.28 13.46 7.83
CA ALA A 185 -0.56 14.12 6.82
C ALA A 185 -2.05 14.07 7.22
N ALA A 186 -2.56 12.91 7.67
CA ALA A 186 -3.93 12.76 8.13
C ALA A 186 -4.23 13.66 9.35
N ALA A 187 -3.32 13.74 10.33
CA ALA A 187 -3.45 14.62 11.48
C ALA A 187 -3.60 16.08 11.06
N LYS A 188 -2.71 16.54 10.14
CA LYS A 188 -2.78 17.91 9.59
C LYS A 188 -4.09 18.18 8.86
N MET A 189 -4.55 17.25 8.02
CA MET A 189 -5.80 17.41 7.24
C MET A 189 -7.04 17.44 8.14
N MET A 190 -7.02 16.68 9.23
CA MET A 190 -8.14 16.62 10.18
C MET A 190 -8.10 17.72 11.27
N ASP A 191 -7.05 18.51 11.32
CA ASP A 191 -6.78 19.47 12.42
C ASP A 191 -6.84 18.80 13.80
N VAL A 192 -6.09 17.71 13.96
CA VAL A 192 -5.92 16.97 15.22
C VAL A 192 -4.44 16.78 15.52
N ASP A 193 -4.12 16.47 16.77
CA ASP A 193 -2.75 16.22 17.15
C ASP A 193 -2.39 14.73 16.99
N ILE A 194 -1.12 14.47 16.71
CA ILE A 194 -0.53 13.14 16.76
C ILE A 194 0.42 13.08 17.96
N LEU A 195 0.15 12.17 18.88
CA LEU A 195 0.98 11.91 20.06
C LEU A 195 1.91 10.75 19.72
N LEU A 196 3.20 11.02 19.64
CA LEU A 196 4.18 10.02 19.24
C LEU A 196 4.65 9.22 20.45
N ALA A 197 4.55 7.89 20.34
CA ALA A 197 5.08 6.94 21.29
C ALA A 197 6.40 6.37 20.75
N GLU A 198 7.45 6.40 21.58
CA GLU A 198 8.75 5.87 21.22
C GLU A 198 8.69 4.34 21.18
N PRO A 199 9.18 3.72 20.11
CA PRO A 199 9.32 2.27 20.04
C PRO A 199 10.38 1.77 21.03
N ALA A 200 10.33 0.49 21.39
CA ALA A 200 11.35 -0.17 22.16
C ALA A 200 12.69 -0.26 21.38
N GLU A 201 13.74 -0.76 22.03
CA GLU A 201 15.07 -0.88 21.43
C GLU A 201 15.08 -1.75 20.14
N ASP A 202 14.19 -2.74 20.10
CA ASP A 202 13.97 -3.58 18.93
C ASP A 202 13.15 -2.90 17.82
N GLY A 203 12.79 -1.62 17.98
CA GLY A 203 12.03 -0.83 17.01
C GLY A 203 10.52 -1.10 16.98
N ARG A 204 10.01 -1.96 17.85
CA ARG A 204 8.59 -2.33 17.97
C ARG A 204 7.87 -1.38 18.92
N LEU A 205 6.75 -0.83 18.51
CA LEU A 205 5.86 -0.12 19.42
C LEU A 205 5.23 -1.11 20.40
N GLN A 206 5.38 -0.83 21.70
CA GLN A 206 4.88 -1.64 22.80
C GLN A 206 3.64 -0.98 23.45
N ALA A 207 2.75 -1.80 23.99
CA ALA A 207 1.59 -1.32 24.76
C ALA A 207 1.99 -0.40 25.94
N SER A 208 3.12 -0.65 26.59
CA SER A 208 3.64 0.18 27.69
C SER A 208 3.98 1.61 27.24
N SER A 209 4.60 1.77 26.06
CA SER A 209 4.89 3.09 25.49
C SER A 209 3.61 3.85 25.15
N VAL A 210 2.64 3.16 24.51
CA VAL A 210 1.33 3.71 24.18
C VAL A 210 0.61 4.16 25.45
N LYS A 211 0.58 3.31 26.50
CA LYS A 211 -0.03 3.63 27.77
C LYS A 211 0.60 4.85 28.44
N SER A 212 1.93 4.94 28.44
CA SER A 212 2.65 6.08 29.01
C SER A 212 2.26 7.41 28.34
N VAL A 213 2.17 7.41 26.99
CA VAL A 213 1.73 8.59 26.23
C VAL A 213 0.26 8.90 26.52
N TYR A 214 -0.61 7.89 26.56
CA TYR A 214 -2.03 8.04 26.87
C TYR A 214 -2.25 8.67 28.27
N ASP A 215 -1.58 8.15 29.29
CA ASP A 215 -1.70 8.62 30.68
C ASP A 215 -1.18 10.07 30.85
N SER A 216 -0.20 10.48 30.01
CA SER A 216 0.35 11.85 30.03
C SER A 216 -0.46 12.85 29.20
N ALA A 217 -1.43 12.40 28.43
CA ALA A 217 -2.19 13.23 27.47
C ALA A 217 -3.41 13.96 28.10
N ALA A 218 -3.27 14.50 29.32
CA ALA A 218 -4.39 15.09 30.06
C ALA A 218 -5.11 16.25 29.34
N GLU A 219 -4.41 16.96 28.47
CA GLU A 219 -4.96 18.09 27.68
C GLU A 219 -5.60 17.64 26.35
N HIS A 220 -5.53 16.34 26.05
CA HIS A 220 -6.03 15.76 24.79
C HIS A 220 -7.15 14.76 25.06
N SER A 221 -8.09 14.68 24.12
CA SER A 221 -9.03 13.56 24.05
C SER A 221 -8.55 12.58 22.97
N VAL A 222 -7.95 11.48 23.42
CA VAL A 222 -7.37 10.46 22.52
C VAL A 222 -8.49 9.62 21.92
N PHE A 223 -8.67 9.73 20.60
CA PHE A 223 -9.74 9.03 19.90
C PHE A 223 -9.30 7.73 19.22
N ALA A 224 -8.00 7.58 18.92
CA ALA A 224 -7.48 6.38 18.27
C ALA A 224 -6.05 6.06 18.70
N ILE A 225 -5.69 4.78 18.59
CA ILE A 225 -4.33 4.26 18.68
C ILE A 225 -4.05 3.55 17.36
N VAL A 226 -2.92 3.88 16.72
CA VAL A 226 -2.49 3.28 15.46
C VAL A 226 -1.25 2.44 15.71
N ALA A 227 -1.35 1.14 15.42
CA ALA A 227 -0.20 0.24 15.35
C ALA A 227 0.14 -0.08 13.89
N THR A 228 1.39 -0.42 13.62
CA THR A 228 1.85 -0.76 12.28
C THR A 228 1.97 -2.27 12.12
N GLY A 229 1.30 -2.82 11.12
CA GLY A 229 1.41 -4.23 10.75
C GLY A 229 2.52 -4.48 9.73
N GLY A 230 3.75 -4.04 10.06
CA GLY A 230 4.95 -4.09 9.21
C GLY A 230 5.42 -2.70 8.76
N THR A 231 6.41 -2.15 9.48
CA THR A 231 6.95 -0.82 9.21
C THR A 231 7.63 -0.76 7.84
N THR A 232 7.51 0.39 7.15
CA THR A 232 8.12 0.58 5.82
C THR A 232 9.64 0.43 5.85
N ASN A 233 10.30 0.90 6.90
CA ASN A 233 11.77 0.92 6.96
C ASN A 233 12.38 -0.43 7.33
N PHE A 234 11.73 -1.20 8.22
CA PHE A 234 12.32 -2.40 8.79
C PHE A 234 11.45 -3.66 8.68
N GLY A 235 10.20 -3.53 8.26
CA GLY A 235 9.25 -4.65 8.24
C GLY A 235 8.81 -5.14 9.62
N ILE A 236 8.95 -4.31 10.66
CA ILE A 236 8.60 -4.66 12.04
C ILE A 236 7.08 -4.63 12.22
N VAL A 237 6.53 -5.66 12.85
CA VAL A 237 5.13 -5.68 13.28
C VAL A 237 5.07 -5.25 14.75
N ASP A 238 4.27 -4.24 15.07
CA ASP A 238 4.09 -3.74 16.43
C ASP A 238 3.43 -4.78 17.36
N ASP A 239 3.46 -4.55 18.68
CA ASP A 239 2.76 -5.38 19.67
C ASP A 239 1.23 -5.23 19.53
N LEU A 240 0.68 -5.85 18.48
CA LEU A 240 -0.75 -5.73 18.15
C LEU A 240 -1.64 -6.24 19.27
N ARG A 241 -1.22 -7.33 19.97
CA ARG A 241 -1.96 -7.91 21.09
C ARG A 241 -2.03 -6.95 22.26
N GLY A 242 -0.88 -6.51 22.78
CA GLY A 242 -0.84 -5.64 23.94
C GLY A 242 -1.49 -4.27 23.67
N ILE A 243 -1.25 -3.69 22.47
CA ILE A 243 -1.86 -2.42 22.08
C ILE A 243 -3.36 -2.57 21.91
N GLY A 244 -3.85 -3.64 21.28
CA GLY A 244 -5.27 -3.90 21.08
C GLY A 244 -6.03 -4.13 22.39
N GLU A 245 -5.44 -4.86 23.35
CA GLU A 245 -6.00 -5.04 24.71
C GLU A 245 -6.07 -3.71 25.47
N PHE A 246 -5.03 -2.88 25.37
CA PHE A 246 -5.04 -1.55 25.95
C PHE A 246 -6.11 -0.65 25.32
N ALA A 247 -6.20 -0.62 23.98
CA ALA A 247 -7.22 0.14 23.26
C ALA A 247 -8.64 -0.28 23.64
N THR A 248 -8.87 -1.59 23.77
CA THR A 248 -10.16 -2.14 24.25
C THR A 248 -10.49 -1.65 25.67
N SER A 249 -9.53 -1.73 26.59
CA SER A 249 -9.73 -1.33 28.00
C SER A 249 -9.96 0.18 28.16
N SER A 250 -9.29 0.99 27.36
CA SER A 250 -9.43 2.46 27.34
C SER A 250 -10.61 2.94 26.47
N LYS A 251 -11.31 2.03 25.78
CA LYS A 251 -12.40 2.32 24.81
C LYS A 251 -11.95 3.28 23.71
N THR A 252 -10.71 3.13 23.28
CA THR A 252 -10.08 3.92 22.21
C THR A 252 -10.10 3.11 20.93
N TRP A 253 -10.35 3.74 19.77
CA TRP A 253 -10.34 3.06 18.47
C TRP A 253 -8.96 2.48 18.17
N PHE A 254 -8.91 1.20 17.80
CA PHE A 254 -7.69 0.54 17.41
C PHE A 254 -7.62 0.39 15.88
N HIS A 255 -6.67 1.07 15.26
CA HIS A 255 -6.42 1.00 13.81
C HIS A 255 -5.07 0.34 13.53
N ILE A 256 -5.01 -0.55 12.55
CA ILE A 256 -3.76 -1.17 12.08
C ILE A 256 -3.43 -0.59 10.70
N ASP A 257 -2.33 0.17 10.63
CA ASP A 257 -1.67 0.48 9.36
C ASP A 257 -0.87 -0.73 8.90
N GLY A 258 -1.51 -1.55 8.11
CA GLY A 258 -0.94 -2.76 7.51
C GLY A 258 -0.64 -2.62 6.03
N ALA A 259 -0.51 -1.38 5.52
CA ALA A 259 -0.39 -1.08 4.10
C ALA A 259 0.60 -2.00 3.36
N TYR A 260 1.73 -2.32 3.99
CA TYR A 260 2.69 -3.28 3.46
C TYR A 260 2.56 -4.65 4.13
N GLY A 261 2.86 -4.72 5.42
CA GLY A 261 3.23 -5.98 6.06
C GLY A 261 2.04 -6.85 6.46
N LEU A 262 0.81 -6.29 6.59
CA LEU A 262 -0.36 -7.08 6.98
C LEU A 262 -0.70 -8.18 5.95
N ALA A 263 -0.20 -8.08 4.70
CA ALA A 263 -0.24 -9.19 3.75
C ALA A 263 0.40 -10.48 4.31
N GLY A 264 1.37 -10.35 5.21
CA GLY A 264 2.01 -11.46 5.89
C GLY A 264 1.07 -12.31 6.77
N VAL A 265 -0.13 -11.79 7.13
CA VAL A 265 -1.16 -12.56 7.85
C VAL A 265 -1.62 -13.79 7.06
N LEU A 266 -1.43 -13.78 5.75
CA LEU A 266 -1.76 -14.90 4.87
C LEU A 266 -0.78 -16.07 5.03
N SER A 267 0.45 -15.84 5.52
CA SER A 267 1.45 -16.88 5.69
C SER A 267 1.08 -17.82 6.85
N ASN A 268 1.16 -19.11 6.59
CA ASN A 268 0.99 -20.11 7.66
C ASN A 268 2.21 -20.13 8.61
N LYS A 269 3.41 -19.80 8.10
CA LYS A 269 4.66 -19.76 8.90
C LYS A 269 4.74 -18.53 9.82
N TYR A 270 4.30 -17.36 9.33
CA TYR A 270 4.55 -16.06 9.95
C TYR A 270 3.29 -15.40 10.54
N LYS A 271 2.12 -16.01 10.39
CA LYS A 271 0.83 -15.47 10.88
C LYS A 271 0.85 -15.07 12.36
N LYS A 272 1.65 -15.75 13.20
CA LYS A 272 1.76 -15.43 14.63
C LYS A 272 2.30 -14.02 14.93
N LEU A 273 3.03 -13.42 13.99
CA LEU A 273 3.49 -12.03 14.14
C LEU A 273 2.32 -11.04 14.24
N PHE A 274 1.17 -11.42 13.73
CA PHE A 274 -0.04 -10.60 13.69
C PHE A 274 -1.06 -10.94 14.78
N ASP A 275 -0.67 -11.72 15.80
CA ASP A 275 -1.54 -12.01 16.96
C ASP A 275 -1.98 -10.71 17.62
N GLY A 276 -3.30 -10.54 17.81
CA GLY A 276 -3.92 -9.30 18.28
C GLY A 276 -4.56 -8.48 17.15
N SER A 277 -4.30 -8.80 15.88
CA SER A 277 -4.94 -8.10 14.75
C SER A 277 -6.47 -8.24 14.78
N GLU A 278 -7.00 -9.33 15.33
CA GLU A 278 -8.43 -9.54 15.51
C GLU A 278 -9.09 -8.57 16.50
N LEU A 279 -8.31 -7.78 17.24
CA LEU A 279 -8.82 -6.73 18.14
C LEU A 279 -9.06 -5.39 17.43
N ALA A 280 -8.57 -5.22 16.21
CA ALA A 280 -8.67 -3.96 15.47
C ALA A 280 -10.12 -3.54 15.19
N ASP A 281 -10.42 -2.25 15.31
CA ASP A 281 -11.66 -1.63 14.85
C ASP A 281 -11.61 -1.34 13.35
N SER A 282 -10.42 -1.11 12.81
CA SER A 282 -10.17 -0.98 11.38
C SER A 282 -8.74 -1.34 11.02
N PHE A 283 -8.52 -1.74 9.79
CA PHE A 283 -7.19 -1.92 9.22
C PHE A 283 -7.14 -1.52 7.75
N ILE A 284 -5.93 -1.29 7.27
CA ILE A 284 -5.66 -1.18 5.84
C ILE A 284 -4.62 -2.22 5.40
N VAL A 285 -4.72 -2.63 4.15
CA VAL A 285 -3.67 -3.38 3.42
C VAL A 285 -3.68 -2.93 1.97
N ASP A 286 -2.50 -2.73 1.37
CA ASP A 286 -2.38 -2.25 -0.01
C ASP A 286 -2.12 -3.42 -0.97
N PRO A 287 -3.14 -3.90 -1.74
CA PRO A 287 -2.92 -4.92 -2.75
C PRO A 287 -1.86 -4.54 -3.79
N HIS A 288 -1.72 -3.26 -4.11
CA HIS A 288 -0.71 -2.79 -5.06
C HIS A 288 0.72 -2.84 -4.51
N LYS A 289 0.92 -3.30 -3.26
CA LYS A 289 2.23 -3.60 -2.68
C LYS A 289 2.45 -5.11 -2.71
N TRP A 290 2.19 -5.78 -1.62
CA TRP A 290 2.55 -7.19 -1.44
C TRP A 290 1.40 -8.19 -1.67
N LEU A 291 0.42 -7.81 -2.50
CA LEU A 291 -0.68 -8.68 -2.93
C LEU A 291 -0.88 -8.66 -4.45
N PHE A 292 0.18 -8.28 -5.15
CA PHE A 292 0.35 -8.49 -6.58
C PHE A 292 -0.79 -7.96 -7.46
N ALA A 293 -1.40 -6.83 -7.05
CA ALA A 293 -2.40 -6.11 -7.83
C ALA A 293 -1.81 -4.85 -8.47
N PRO A 294 -2.29 -4.39 -9.62
CA PRO A 294 -1.79 -3.15 -10.24
C PRO A 294 -2.13 -1.90 -9.40
N PHE A 295 -1.38 -0.81 -9.61
CA PHE A 295 -1.69 0.50 -9.06
C PHE A 295 -3.05 0.99 -9.57
N ASP A 296 -3.86 1.60 -8.71
CA ASP A 296 -3.70 1.78 -7.27
C ASP A 296 -4.83 1.07 -6.51
N ALA A 297 -4.53 0.41 -5.40
CA ALA A 297 -5.53 -0.26 -4.57
C ALA A 297 -5.08 -0.37 -3.11
N CYS A 298 -5.96 0.02 -2.18
CA CYS A 298 -5.85 -0.23 -0.75
C CYS A 298 -7.20 -0.78 -0.25
N ALA A 299 -7.19 -1.91 0.41
CA ALA A 299 -8.36 -2.43 1.12
C ALA A 299 -8.43 -1.75 2.49
N LEU A 300 -9.53 -1.03 2.74
CA LEU A 300 -9.89 -0.44 4.02
C LEU A 300 -11.04 -1.24 4.60
N VAL A 301 -10.82 -1.86 5.76
CA VAL A 301 -11.79 -2.73 6.41
C VAL A 301 -12.10 -2.22 7.81
N TYR A 302 -13.37 -2.25 8.18
CA TYR A 302 -13.89 -1.90 9.49
C TYR A 302 -14.52 -3.12 10.16
N ARG A 303 -14.29 -3.27 11.47
CA ARG A 303 -15.00 -4.25 12.30
C ARG A 303 -16.50 -4.04 12.28
N ASN A 304 -16.92 -2.79 12.42
CA ASN A 304 -18.32 -2.36 12.32
C ASN A 304 -18.50 -1.31 11.22
N PRO A 305 -18.82 -1.73 9.98
CA PRO A 305 -18.96 -0.81 8.84
C PRO A 305 -20.03 0.24 9.02
N SER A 306 -21.04 0.01 9.87
CA SER A 306 -22.12 1.00 10.09
C SER A 306 -21.61 2.33 10.64
N ILE A 307 -20.52 2.31 11.40
CA ILE A 307 -19.87 3.53 11.93
C ILE A 307 -19.23 4.33 10.79
N ALA A 308 -18.55 3.65 9.89
CA ALA A 308 -17.96 4.29 8.71
C ALA A 308 -19.06 4.86 7.79
N ARG A 309 -20.14 4.09 7.55
CA ARG A 309 -21.30 4.55 6.80
C ARG A 309 -21.88 5.84 7.40
N ALA A 310 -22.10 5.88 8.69
CA ALA A 310 -22.61 7.08 9.37
C ALA A 310 -21.66 8.30 9.27
N THR A 311 -20.38 8.07 9.01
CA THR A 311 -19.38 9.13 8.91
C THR A 311 -19.23 9.66 7.49
N HIS A 312 -19.26 8.77 6.48
CA HIS A 312 -18.85 9.09 5.11
C HIS A 312 -20.01 9.25 4.13
N THR A 313 -21.23 8.74 4.44
CA THR A 313 -22.38 8.89 3.54
C THR A 313 -22.61 10.34 3.21
N GLN A 314 -22.61 10.65 1.92
CA GLN A 314 -22.94 11.96 1.40
C GLN A 314 -24.43 12.07 1.13
N HIS A 315 -25.01 13.21 1.48
CA HIS A 315 -26.43 13.49 1.28
C HIS A 315 -26.61 14.56 0.21
N GLY A 316 -27.59 14.37 -0.66
CA GLY A 316 -27.98 15.30 -1.70
C GLY A 316 -29.22 14.76 -2.40
N GLU A 317 -30.07 15.64 -2.95
CA GLU A 317 -31.33 15.25 -3.60
C GLU A 317 -31.11 14.16 -4.67
N TYR A 318 -30.03 14.25 -5.45
CA TYR A 318 -29.70 13.26 -6.49
C TYR A 318 -29.15 11.93 -5.93
N LEU A 319 -28.85 11.85 -4.62
CA LEU A 319 -28.36 10.66 -3.94
C LEU A 319 -29.44 9.93 -3.13
N GLU A 320 -30.65 10.47 -3.02
CA GLU A 320 -31.73 9.89 -2.20
C GLU A 320 -32.01 8.43 -2.58
N ALA A 321 -32.11 8.13 -3.89
CA ALA A 321 -32.35 6.77 -4.37
C ALA A 321 -31.24 5.77 -3.97
N LEU A 322 -30.01 6.23 -3.74
CA LEU A 322 -28.89 5.41 -3.28
C LEU A 322 -28.91 5.26 -1.74
N ASN A 323 -29.18 6.36 -1.02
CA ASN A 323 -29.15 6.39 0.44
C ASN A 323 -30.27 5.56 1.07
N ASP A 324 -31.46 5.55 0.46
CA ASP A 324 -32.64 4.86 0.97
C ASP A 324 -32.69 3.37 0.63
N SER A 325 -31.80 2.90 -0.25
CA SER A 325 -31.83 1.51 -0.73
C SER A 325 -31.48 0.46 0.34
N GLY A 326 -30.78 0.85 1.42
CA GLY A 326 -30.24 -0.08 2.41
C GLY A 326 -29.13 -0.99 1.88
N LEU A 327 -28.73 -0.83 0.62
CA LEU A 327 -27.70 -1.63 -0.06
C LEU A 327 -26.29 -1.13 0.28
N TRP A 328 -25.29 -1.97 -0.01
CA TRP A 328 -23.88 -1.65 0.22
C TRP A 328 -23.35 -0.74 -0.88
N ASN A 329 -23.20 0.54 -0.57
CA ASN A 329 -22.58 1.50 -1.47
C ASN A 329 -21.16 1.77 -1.04
N PRO A 330 -20.12 1.36 -1.77
CA PRO A 330 -18.73 1.57 -1.40
C PRO A 330 -18.36 3.02 -1.09
N ALA A 331 -19.03 4.01 -1.72
CA ALA A 331 -18.84 5.42 -1.45
C ALA A 331 -19.25 5.85 -0.02
N ASP A 332 -20.01 5.03 0.69
CA ASP A 332 -20.44 5.28 2.08
C ASP A 332 -19.35 4.91 3.12
N TYR A 333 -18.22 4.33 2.71
CA TYR A 333 -17.23 3.78 3.64
C TYR A 333 -15.85 4.46 3.59
N SER A 334 -15.70 5.47 2.74
CA SER A 334 -14.46 6.25 2.64
C SER A 334 -14.71 7.65 2.11
N PHE A 335 -13.64 8.47 2.14
CA PHE A 335 -13.69 9.78 1.53
C PHE A 335 -13.71 9.69 0.01
N GLY A 336 -14.72 10.27 -0.63
CA GLY A 336 -14.89 10.36 -2.08
C GLY A 336 -16.10 9.62 -2.62
N LEU A 337 -16.87 10.28 -3.47
CA LEU A 337 -18.09 9.73 -4.10
C LEU A 337 -17.76 8.90 -5.36
N THR A 338 -17.01 9.51 -6.28
CA THR A 338 -16.61 8.84 -7.51
C THR A 338 -15.42 7.93 -7.27
N ARG A 339 -15.57 6.65 -7.59
CA ARG A 339 -14.50 5.66 -7.42
C ARG A 339 -14.46 4.64 -8.55
N ARG A 340 -13.25 4.21 -8.87
CA ARG A 340 -12.96 3.04 -9.69
C ARG A 340 -13.08 1.77 -8.85
N THR A 341 -13.43 0.64 -9.45
CA THR A 341 -13.46 -0.68 -8.81
C THR A 341 -12.05 -1.27 -8.69
N ARG A 342 -11.28 -0.76 -7.74
CA ARG A 342 -9.84 -1.07 -7.55
C ARG A 342 -9.56 -2.48 -7.08
N GLY A 343 -10.54 -3.10 -6.44
CA GLY A 343 -10.40 -4.46 -5.93
C GLY A 343 -10.64 -5.56 -6.97
N LEU A 344 -11.24 -5.22 -8.13
CA LEU A 344 -11.56 -6.21 -9.15
C LEU A 344 -10.34 -6.93 -9.75
N PRO A 345 -9.22 -6.26 -10.06
CA PRO A 345 -8.01 -6.95 -10.52
C PRO A 345 -7.50 -7.98 -9.51
N LEU A 346 -7.50 -7.63 -8.22
CA LEU A 346 -7.14 -8.58 -7.15
C LEU A 346 -8.13 -9.73 -7.05
N TRP A 347 -9.44 -9.44 -7.07
CA TRP A 347 -10.48 -10.48 -7.06
C TRP A 347 -10.26 -11.48 -8.19
N PHE A 348 -10.03 -11.00 -9.42
CA PHE A 348 -9.82 -11.86 -10.58
C PHE A 348 -8.56 -12.71 -10.44
N SER A 349 -7.46 -12.11 -9.98
CA SER A 349 -6.21 -12.82 -9.77
C SER A 349 -6.33 -13.90 -8.68
N LEU A 350 -7.00 -13.59 -7.56
CA LEU A 350 -7.31 -14.58 -6.51
C LEU A 350 -8.21 -15.70 -7.04
N ALA A 351 -9.22 -15.38 -7.84
CA ALA A 351 -10.10 -16.39 -8.45
C ALA A 351 -9.36 -17.27 -9.47
N THR A 352 -8.37 -16.72 -10.17
CA THR A 352 -7.57 -17.41 -11.17
C THR A 352 -6.54 -18.34 -10.54
N HIS A 353 -5.76 -17.84 -9.56
CA HIS A 353 -4.61 -18.55 -9.01
C HIS A 353 -4.90 -19.30 -7.71
N GLY A 354 -5.94 -18.86 -6.99
CA GLY A 354 -6.30 -19.38 -5.66
C GLY A 354 -5.44 -18.78 -4.54
N ILE A 355 -6.00 -18.75 -3.34
CA ILE A 355 -5.39 -18.17 -2.13
C ILE A 355 -4.05 -18.85 -1.78
N GLN A 356 -3.95 -20.17 -2.02
CA GLN A 356 -2.75 -20.94 -1.69
C GLN A 356 -1.51 -20.41 -2.44
N LYS A 357 -1.64 -20.00 -3.70
CA LYS A 357 -0.53 -19.41 -4.46
C LYS A 357 -0.07 -18.06 -3.89
N TYR A 358 -0.98 -17.26 -3.38
CA TYR A 358 -0.63 -16.03 -2.67
C TYR A 358 0.14 -16.31 -1.38
N ARG A 359 -0.28 -17.32 -0.59
CA ARG A 359 0.46 -17.74 0.61
C ARG A 359 1.87 -18.19 0.26
N GLU A 360 2.03 -19.03 -0.75
CA GLU A 360 3.33 -19.51 -1.22
C GLU A 360 4.23 -18.36 -1.69
N ALA A 361 3.70 -17.40 -2.43
CA ALA A 361 4.46 -16.25 -2.92
C ALA A 361 4.93 -15.32 -1.78
N ILE A 362 4.07 -15.06 -0.79
CA ILE A 362 4.42 -14.26 0.40
C ILE A 362 5.48 -14.98 1.24
N GLU A 363 5.31 -16.28 1.49
CA GLU A 363 6.28 -17.09 2.24
C GLU A 363 7.62 -17.12 1.51
N HIS A 364 7.62 -17.28 0.18
CA HIS A 364 8.84 -17.22 -0.62
C HIS A 364 9.59 -15.89 -0.46
N ASN A 365 8.91 -14.75 -0.53
CA ASN A 365 9.57 -13.45 -0.33
C ASN A 365 10.21 -13.31 1.05
N ILE A 366 9.58 -13.84 2.10
CA ILE A 366 10.16 -13.84 3.45
C ILE A 366 11.35 -14.80 3.53
N ASP A 367 11.24 -15.99 2.95
CA ASP A 367 12.32 -16.97 2.90
C ASP A 367 13.56 -16.37 2.19
N VAL A 368 13.37 -15.69 1.03
CA VAL A 368 14.46 -14.95 0.33
C VAL A 368 15.08 -13.87 1.22
N ALA A 369 14.27 -13.13 1.99
CA ALA A 369 14.79 -12.11 2.90
C ALA A 369 15.68 -12.72 4.00
N HIS A 370 15.30 -13.85 4.57
CA HIS A 370 16.11 -14.57 5.55
C HIS A 370 17.39 -15.16 4.95
N GLU A 371 17.33 -15.73 3.74
CA GLU A 371 18.51 -16.24 3.05
C GLU A 371 19.52 -15.12 2.75
N VAL A 372 19.06 -13.97 2.27
CA VAL A 372 19.93 -12.81 2.00
C VAL A 372 20.49 -12.22 3.31
N ALA A 373 19.72 -12.16 4.38
CA ALA A 373 20.22 -11.73 5.69
C ALA A 373 21.32 -12.67 6.20
N ALA A 374 21.18 -13.98 6.03
CA ALA A 374 22.22 -14.96 6.35
C ALA A 374 23.48 -14.76 5.48
N LEU A 375 23.30 -14.48 4.18
CA LEU A 375 24.41 -14.20 3.26
C LEU A 375 25.18 -12.93 3.67
N ILE A 376 24.50 -11.84 3.98
CA ILE A 376 25.11 -10.57 4.42
C ILE A 376 26.06 -10.79 5.59
N LYS A 377 25.71 -11.66 6.55
CA LYS A 377 26.57 -11.98 7.71
C LYS A 377 27.88 -12.68 7.33
N THR A 378 27.97 -13.24 6.14
CA THR A 378 29.21 -13.87 5.63
C THR A 378 30.09 -12.93 4.82
N MET A 379 29.61 -11.71 4.53
CA MET A 379 30.31 -10.72 3.71
C MET A 379 31.10 -9.72 4.59
N ASP A 380 32.35 -9.46 4.25
CA ASP A 380 33.22 -8.58 5.04
C ASP A 380 32.87 -7.09 4.88
N HIS A 381 32.32 -6.70 3.74
CA HIS A 381 32.12 -5.30 3.35
C HIS A 381 30.74 -4.73 3.71
N VAL A 382 29.74 -5.58 3.97
CA VAL A 382 28.39 -5.17 4.39
C VAL A 382 28.08 -5.69 5.79
N GLU A 383 27.12 -5.08 6.46
CA GLU A 383 26.69 -5.46 7.80
C GLU A 383 25.16 -5.42 7.90
N LEU A 384 24.57 -6.49 8.41
CA LEU A 384 23.12 -6.58 8.64
C LEU A 384 22.75 -5.72 9.84
N VAL A 385 21.82 -4.78 9.67
CA VAL A 385 21.37 -3.91 10.78
C VAL A 385 20.51 -4.69 11.77
N ARG A 386 19.66 -5.58 11.27
CA ARG A 386 18.84 -6.49 12.09
C ARG A 386 18.31 -7.67 11.28
N GLU A 387 17.89 -8.73 11.98
CA GLU A 387 17.17 -9.85 11.36
C GLU A 387 15.82 -9.38 10.80
N PRO A 388 15.47 -9.76 9.57
CA PRO A 388 14.16 -9.46 9.01
C PRO A 388 13.08 -10.26 9.73
N GLU A 389 11.92 -9.62 10.00
CA GLU A 389 10.72 -10.30 10.47
C GLU A 389 9.79 -10.66 9.28
N LEU A 390 9.73 -9.77 8.32
CA LEU A 390 9.02 -9.93 7.05
C LEU A 390 10.02 -9.89 5.89
N SER A 391 9.65 -9.26 4.79
CA SER A 391 10.43 -9.25 3.56
C SER A 391 11.31 -8.00 3.35
N VAL A 392 11.64 -7.26 4.41
CA VAL A 392 12.55 -6.11 4.36
C VAL A 392 13.86 -6.44 5.05
N VAL A 393 14.98 -6.30 4.32
CA VAL A 393 16.35 -6.54 4.82
C VAL A 393 17.10 -5.21 4.82
N VAL A 394 17.52 -4.73 5.99
CA VAL A 394 18.25 -3.46 6.15
C VAL A 394 19.71 -3.75 6.45
N PHE A 395 20.60 -3.09 5.72
CA PHE A 395 22.05 -3.30 5.85
C PHE A 395 22.84 -2.01 5.60
N GLU A 396 24.08 -2.02 6.12
CA GLU A 396 25.06 -0.93 5.97
C GLU A 396 26.25 -1.41 5.15
N ARG A 397 26.79 -0.56 4.28
CA ARG A 397 28.12 -0.77 3.66
C ARG A 397 29.17 -0.12 4.54
N LYS A 398 30.08 -0.91 5.09
CA LYS A 398 31.14 -0.41 5.98
C LYS A 398 31.97 0.67 5.31
N GLY A 399 32.10 1.81 5.98
CA GLY A 399 32.92 2.92 5.53
C GLY A 399 32.31 3.81 4.44
N TRP A 400 31.04 3.58 4.07
CA TRP A 400 30.33 4.45 3.12
C TRP A 400 29.57 5.57 3.82
N GLU A 401 29.63 6.75 3.19
CA GLU A 401 28.78 7.88 3.49
C GLU A 401 27.60 7.97 2.52
N LEU A 402 26.63 8.83 2.77
CA LEU A 402 25.44 8.97 1.93
C LEU A 402 25.77 9.23 0.45
N ALA A 403 26.86 9.96 0.18
CA ALA A 403 27.29 10.26 -1.19
C ALA A 403 27.71 9.00 -1.95
N ASP A 404 28.37 8.04 -1.27
CA ASP A 404 28.79 6.76 -1.87
C ASP A 404 27.58 5.91 -2.22
N TYR A 405 26.59 5.83 -1.31
CA TYR A 405 25.33 5.15 -1.58
C TYR A 405 24.57 5.75 -2.77
N ASN A 406 24.53 7.08 -2.89
CA ASN A 406 23.86 7.74 -4.01
C ASN A 406 24.56 7.42 -5.34
N ALA A 407 25.89 7.50 -5.38
CA ALA A 407 26.67 7.19 -6.58
C ALA A 407 26.51 5.73 -7.00
N TRP A 408 26.53 4.80 -6.04
CA TRP A 408 26.31 3.39 -6.27
C TRP A 408 24.89 3.10 -6.77
N SER A 409 23.87 3.69 -6.14
CA SER A 409 22.46 3.52 -6.53
C SER A 409 22.20 3.99 -7.96
N ASP A 410 22.74 5.15 -8.34
CA ASP A 410 22.63 5.66 -9.71
C ASP A 410 23.34 4.76 -10.72
N LYS A 411 24.55 4.28 -10.40
CA LYS A 411 25.27 3.35 -11.25
C LYS A 411 24.51 2.02 -11.42
N LEU A 412 23.98 1.48 -10.31
CA LEU A 412 23.23 0.21 -10.33
C LEU A 412 22.00 0.28 -11.23
N LEU A 413 21.30 1.44 -11.21
CA LEU A 413 20.15 1.68 -12.08
C LEU A 413 20.58 1.84 -13.55
N ARG A 414 21.67 2.58 -13.85
CA ARG A 414 22.18 2.74 -15.21
C ARG A 414 22.66 1.44 -15.83
N ASP A 415 23.21 0.56 -15.02
CA ASP A 415 23.68 -0.75 -15.45
C ASP A 415 22.51 -1.77 -15.55
N GLU A 416 21.27 -1.34 -15.30
CA GLU A 416 20.03 -2.16 -15.33
C GLU A 416 20.06 -3.39 -14.41
N ILE A 417 20.88 -3.35 -13.35
CA ILE A 417 21.00 -4.45 -12.39
C ILE A 417 19.91 -4.37 -11.33
N GLY A 418 19.66 -3.15 -10.81
CA GLY A 418 18.69 -2.97 -9.74
C GLY A 418 18.43 -1.51 -9.42
N PHE A 419 17.35 -1.27 -8.67
CA PHE A 419 17.02 0.03 -8.12
C PHE A 419 16.93 -0.05 -6.60
N VAL A 420 17.96 0.48 -5.92
CA VAL A 420 18.14 0.41 -4.46
C VAL A 420 18.44 1.80 -3.94
N VAL A 421 17.44 2.45 -3.34
CA VAL A 421 17.55 3.82 -2.84
C VAL A 421 18.21 3.85 -1.46
N PRO A 422 19.20 4.73 -1.24
CA PRO A 422 19.77 4.96 0.07
C PRO A 422 18.76 5.54 1.07
N SER A 423 18.97 5.23 2.34
CA SER A 423 18.17 5.68 3.47
C SER A 423 19.09 6.06 4.64
N SER A 424 18.48 6.46 5.74
CA SER A 424 19.20 6.67 7.00
C SER A 424 18.34 6.27 8.19
N HIS A 425 18.99 5.79 9.25
CA HIS A 425 18.33 5.55 10.53
C HIS A 425 19.20 6.09 11.65
N LYS A 426 18.62 6.92 12.53
CA LYS A 426 19.34 7.58 13.65
C LYS A 426 20.63 8.29 13.20
N GLY A 427 20.60 8.92 12.01
CA GLY A 427 21.73 9.68 11.46
C GLY A 427 22.80 8.83 10.76
N LYS A 428 22.66 7.50 10.72
CA LYS A 428 23.56 6.61 9.97
C LYS A 428 22.99 6.31 8.59
N PRO A 429 23.78 6.47 7.51
CA PRO A 429 23.38 6.03 6.17
C PRO A 429 23.25 4.50 6.12
N ASN A 430 22.22 4.04 5.46
CA ASN A 430 21.99 2.62 5.20
C ASN A 430 21.23 2.46 3.89
N THR A 431 20.95 1.22 3.54
CA THR A 431 20.02 0.90 2.47
C THR A 431 19.24 -0.38 2.84
N ARG A 432 18.25 -0.70 2.04
CA ARG A 432 17.40 -1.86 2.30
C ARG A 432 16.88 -2.50 1.02
N PHE A 433 16.60 -3.77 1.11
CA PHE A 433 15.80 -4.50 0.13
C PHE A 433 14.38 -4.67 0.65
N ALA A 434 13.40 -4.27 -0.15
CA ALA A 434 11.98 -4.55 0.06
C ALA A 434 11.56 -5.66 -0.94
N ILE A 435 11.57 -6.90 -0.48
CA ILE A 435 11.41 -8.09 -1.32
C ILE A 435 9.94 -8.46 -1.38
N VAL A 436 9.21 -7.86 -2.33
CA VAL A 436 7.76 -8.12 -2.53
C VAL A 436 7.45 -8.66 -3.93
N ASN A 437 8.46 -8.73 -4.81
CA ASN A 437 8.32 -9.38 -6.11
C ASN A 437 8.74 -10.86 -5.98
N PRO A 438 7.87 -11.83 -6.29
CA PRO A 438 8.22 -13.25 -6.22
C PRO A 438 9.32 -13.70 -7.20
N LEU A 439 9.66 -12.87 -8.20
CA LEU A 439 10.75 -13.12 -9.14
C LEU A 439 12.11 -12.61 -8.61
N THR A 440 12.13 -11.84 -7.52
CA THR A 440 13.38 -11.40 -6.89
C THR A 440 14.09 -12.61 -6.27
N SER A 441 15.31 -12.89 -6.76
CA SER A 441 16.08 -14.07 -6.35
C SER A 441 17.25 -13.71 -5.45
N VAL A 442 17.72 -14.68 -4.64
CA VAL A 442 18.94 -14.55 -3.83
C VAL A 442 20.15 -14.27 -4.73
N ALA A 443 20.21 -14.87 -5.93
CA ALA A 443 21.29 -14.63 -6.88
C ALA A 443 21.39 -13.17 -7.33
N LEU A 444 20.25 -12.55 -7.72
CA LEU A 444 20.20 -11.15 -8.09
C LEU A 444 20.59 -10.23 -6.91
N LEU A 445 20.07 -10.50 -5.72
CA LEU A 445 20.41 -9.72 -4.52
C LEU A 445 21.88 -9.89 -4.12
N THR A 446 22.47 -11.05 -4.36
CA THR A 446 23.91 -11.28 -4.20
C THR A 446 24.72 -10.42 -5.16
N GLU A 447 24.36 -10.37 -6.44
CA GLU A 447 24.99 -9.50 -7.42
C GLU A 447 24.94 -8.02 -6.99
N ILE A 448 23.79 -7.56 -6.54
CA ILE A 448 23.63 -6.20 -6.00
C ILE A 448 24.55 -5.95 -4.80
N LEU A 449 24.63 -6.88 -3.83
CA LEU A 449 25.53 -6.77 -2.68
C LEU A 449 27.01 -6.78 -3.09
N GLU A 450 27.39 -7.64 -4.02
CA GLU A 450 28.76 -7.74 -4.55
C GLU A 450 29.19 -6.46 -5.28
N SER A 451 28.25 -5.75 -5.93
CA SER A 451 28.51 -4.46 -6.60
C SER A 451 28.91 -3.34 -5.64
N MET A 452 28.76 -3.54 -4.31
CA MET A 452 29.19 -2.62 -3.26
C MET A 452 30.67 -2.80 -2.84
N LYS A 453 31.41 -3.73 -3.44
CA LYS A 453 32.84 -3.89 -3.19
C LYS A 453 33.63 -2.75 -3.81
#